data_539117379806011538286315c8e469e5
#
_entry.id   539117379806011538286315c8e469e5
#
_cell.length_a   1.000
_cell.length_b   1.000
_cell.length_c   1.000
_cell.angle_alpha   90.00
_cell.angle_beta   90.00
_cell.angle_gamma   90.00
#
_symmetry.space_group_name_H-M   'P 1'
#
loop_
_entity.id
_entity.type
_entity.pdbx_description
1 polymer ?
#
loop_
_entity_poly.entity_id
_entity_poly.type
_entity_poly.pdbx_seq_one_letter_code
_entity_poly.pdbx_strand_id
1 'polypeptide(L)'
;MQIKLAPTRAAFFDDSELLIAADCTAYAFADFHERFMRGRITLIGCPKLDSVDYSEKLTEIIRNNEIKSITVARMEVPCCGGIELAVKKAAAAAGKSLPVEVFTISTRGCIL
;
A
#
# COMPACT_ATOMS: atom_id res chain seq x y z
N MET A 1 2.59 -0.72 9.70
CA MET A 1 4.04 -1.00 9.66
C MET A 1 4.68 -0.35 8.45
N GLN A 2 5.94 0.03 8.56
CA GLN A 2 6.71 0.46 7.40
C GLN A 2 6.95 -0.73 6.46
N ILE A 3 6.82 -0.51 5.16
CA ILE A 3 7.02 -1.57 4.16
C ILE A 3 8.39 -2.22 4.32
N LYS A 4 9.43 -1.41 4.51
CA LYS A 4 10.81 -1.90 4.65
C LYS A 4 11.01 -2.81 5.86
N LEU A 5 10.23 -2.64 6.91
CA LEU A 5 10.36 -3.36 8.17
C LEU A 5 9.39 -4.54 8.28
N ALA A 6 8.42 -4.64 7.40
CA ALA A 6 7.43 -5.73 7.45
C ALA A 6 8.08 -7.07 7.12
N PRO A 7 7.63 -8.17 7.77
CA PRO A 7 8.10 -9.50 7.37
C PRO A 7 7.54 -9.88 6.00
N THR A 8 8.28 -10.69 5.26
CA THR A 8 7.82 -11.17 3.94
C THR A 8 6.84 -12.34 4.06
N ARG A 9 6.78 -12.98 5.22
CA ARG A 9 5.80 -14.02 5.53
C ARG A 9 5.33 -13.85 6.97
N ALA A 10 4.02 -13.74 7.15
CA ALA A 10 3.41 -13.71 8.48
C ALA A 10 1.97 -14.19 8.41
N ALA A 11 1.52 -14.89 9.45
CA ALA A 11 0.17 -15.42 9.49
C ALA A 11 -0.91 -14.33 9.40
N PHE A 12 -0.61 -13.12 9.91
CA PHE A 12 -1.60 -12.02 9.86
C PHE A 12 -1.86 -11.51 8.45
N PHE A 13 -1.01 -11.84 7.46
CA PHE A 13 -1.27 -11.50 6.07
C PHE A 13 -2.26 -12.44 5.40
N ASP A 14 -2.37 -13.69 5.89
CA ASP A 14 -3.26 -14.66 5.25
C ASP A 14 -4.73 -14.26 5.41
N ASP A 15 -5.47 -14.34 4.31
CA ASP A 15 -6.87 -13.95 4.22
C ASP A 15 -7.11 -12.46 4.54
N SER A 16 -6.08 -11.64 4.40
CA SER A 16 -6.18 -10.20 4.69
C SER A 16 -6.49 -9.37 3.46
N GLU A 17 -7.13 -8.23 3.70
CA GLU A 17 -7.17 -7.12 2.76
C GLU A 17 -6.00 -6.22 3.13
N LEU A 18 -5.10 -5.97 2.18
CA LEU A 18 -3.87 -5.22 2.41
C LEU A 18 -4.05 -3.76 2.00
N LEU A 19 -3.67 -2.85 2.88
CA LEU A 19 -3.61 -1.42 2.56
C LEU A 19 -2.15 -1.00 2.44
N ILE A 20 -1.79 -0.44 1.30
CA ILE A 20 -0.48 0.17 1.07
C ILE A 20 -0.69 1.67 0.98
N ALA A 21 -0.20 2.41 1.96
CA ALA A 21 -0.47 3.85 2.06
C ALA A 21 0.82 4.67 2.06
N ALA A 22 0.79 5.79 1.35
CA ALA A 22 1.86 6.78 1.46
C ALA A 22 1.82 7.42 2.86
N ASP A 23 2.98 7.71 3.41
CA ASP A 23 3.10 8.21 4.79
C ASP A 23 2.22 9.43 5.08
N CYS A 24 2.04 10.31 4.10
CA CYS A 24 1.29 11.55 4.30
C CYS A 24 -0.23 11.37 4.31
N THR A 25 -0.77 10.24 3.85
CA THR A 25 -2.20 10.11 3.62
C THR A 25 -3.02 10.14 4.91
N ALA A 26 -2.52 9.54 5.98
CA ALA A 26 -3.21 9.53 7.27
C ALA A 26 -3.31 10.94 7.88
N TYR A 27 -2.31 11.77 7.63
CA TYR A 27 -2.30 13.15 8.11
C TYR A 27 -3.21 14.04 7.28
N ALA A 28 -3.28 13.80 5.97
CA ALA A 28 -4.05 14.64 5.05
C ALA A 28 -5.55 14.34 5.08
N PHE A 29 -5.94 13.09 5.32
CA PHE A 29 -7.33 12.65 5.29
C PHE A 29 -7.83 12.33 6.71
N ALA A 30 -8.75 13.15 7.23
CA ALA A 30 -9.17 13.07 8.62
C ALA A 30 -9.79 11.73 9.03
N ASP A 31 -10.53 11.09 8.13
CA ASP A 31 -11.23 9.84 8.41
C ASP A 31 -10.45 8.60 7.96
N PHE A 32 -9.12 8.70 7.95
CA PHE A 32 -8.25 7.67 7.38
C PHE A 32 -8.44 6.29 8.02
N HIS A 33 -8.51 6.24 9.35
CA HIS A 33 -8.65 4.97 10.08
C HIS A 33 -9.94 4.25 9.73
N GLU A 34 -11.07 4.95 9.77
CA GLU A 34 -12.36 4.35 9.45
C GLU A 34 -12.50 3.98 7.98
N ARG A 35 -12.05 4.88 7.09
CA ARG A 35 -12.26 4.73 5.65
C ARG A 35 -11.31 3.70 5.04
N PHE A 36 -10.07 3.65 5.51
CA PHE A 36 -9.02 2.84 4.88
C PHE A 36 -8.45 1.75 5.77
N MET A 37 -8.13 2.04 7.02
CA MET A 37 -7.41 1.08 7.87
C MET A 37 -8.27 0.01 8.49
N ARG A 38 -9.51 0.32 8.78
CA ARG A 38 -10.40 -0.60 9.49
C ARG A 38 -10.58 -1.90 8.70
N GLY A 39 -10.29 -3.02 9.35
CA GLY A 39 -10.40 -4.34 8.73
C GLY A 39 -9.28 -4.69 7.76
N ARG A 40 -8.26 -3.85 7.66
CA ARG A 40 -7.12 -4.09 6.75
C ARG A 40 -5.80 -4.15 7.49
N ILE A 41 -4.85 -4.89 6.91
CA ILE A 41 -3.46 -4.85 7.35
C ILE A 41 -2.79 -3.68 6.62
N THR A 42 -2.21 -2.76 7.36
CA THR A 42 -1.69 -1.51 6.80
C THR A 42 -0.17 -1.50 6.76
N LEU A 43 0.37 -1.28 5.56
CA LEU A 43 1.79 -1.02 5.34
C LEU A 43 1.95 0.40 4.80
N ILE A 44 2.93 1.13 5.31
CA ILE A 44 3.16 2.52 4.91
C ILE A 44 4.57 2.72 4.39
N GLY A 45 4.75 3.74 3.59
CA GLY A 45 6.06 4.11 3.09
C GLY A 45 6.04 5.38 2.27
N CYS A 46 7.23 5.89 1.97
CA CYS A 46 7.42 7.01 1.07
C CYS A 46 8.62 6.71 0.17
N PRO A 47 8.39 6.42 -1.13
CA PRO A 47 9.50 6.08 -2.03
C PRO A 47 10.54 7.18 -2.14
N LYS A 48 10.10 8.43 -1.99
CA LYS A 48 10.99 9.59 -2.06
C LYS A 48 11.93 9.66 -0.85
N LEU A 49 11.39 9.51 0.37
CA LEU A 49 12.18 9.56 1.58
C LEU A 49 13.06 8.32 1.75
N ASP A 50 12.53 7.16 1.44
CA ASP A 50 13.29 5.91 1.56
C ASP A 50 14.28 5.71 0.43
N SER A 51 14.12 6.43 -0.68
CA SER A 51 14.96 6.31 -1.88
C SER A 51 15.06 4.87 -2.39
N VAL A 52 13.95 4.13 -2.32
CA VAL A 52 13.89 2.72 -2.74
C VAL A 52 12.67 2.45 -3.61
N ASP A 53 12.76 1.39 -4.40
CA ASP A 53 11.63 0.81 -5.11
C ASP A 53 11.08 -0.34 -4.26
N TYR A 54 9.86 -0.20 -3.78
CA TYR A 54 9.24 -1.20 -2.93
C TYR A 54 8.76 -2.44 -3.68
N SER A 55 8.83 -2.45 -5.00
CA SER A 55 8.21 -3.54 -5.79
C SER A 55 8.77 -4.92 -5.44
N GLU A 56 10.07 -5.03 -5.18
CA GLU A 56 10.69 -6.31 -4.82
C GLU A 56 10.15 -6.84 -3.49
N LYS A 57 10.12 -5.99 -2.47
CA LYS A 57 9.60 -6.35 -1.15
C LYS A 57 8.12 -6.72 -1.20
N LEU A 58 7.33 -5.91 -1.89
CA LEU A 58 5.90 -6.15 -2.04
C LEU A 58 5.61 -7.42 -2.83
N THR A 59 6.44 -7.71 -3.84
CA THR A 59 6.32 -8.97 -4.60
C THR A 59 6.47 -10.17 -3.67
N GLU A 60 7.46 -10.16 -2.79
CA GLU A 60 7.67 -11.26 -1.84
C GLU A 60 6.51 -11.39 -0.85
N ILE A 61 5.99 -10.26 -0.33
CA ILE A 61 4.85 -10.29 0.58
C ILE A 61 3.63 -10.88 -0.12
N ILE A 62 3.34 -10.46 -1.34
CA ILE A 62 2.19 -10.96 -2.09
C ILE A 62 2.36 -12.44 -2.44
N ARG A 63 3.56 -12.82 -2.86
CA ARG A 63 3.84 -14.22 -3.26
C ARG A 63 3.77 -15.19 -2.09
N ASN A 64 4.27 -14.80 -0.92
CA ASN A 64 4.41 -15.68 0.22
C ASN A 64 3.17 -15.76 1.13
N ASN A 65 2.15 -14.97 0.87
CA ASN A 65 0.95 -14.90 1.71
C ASN A 65 -0.32 -14.95 0.88
N GLU A 66 -1.42 -15.40 1.50
CA GLU A 66 -2.73 -15.47 0.86
C GLU A 66 -3.49 -14.15 1.04
N ILE A 67 -3.10 -13.13 0.30
CA ILE A 67 -3.71 -11.80 0.37
C ILE A 67 -4.93 -11.75 -0.55
N LYS A 68 -6.05 -11.24 -0.03
CA LYS A 68 -7.32 -11.18 -0.77
C LYS A 68 -7.40 -10.01 -1.74
N SER A 69 -6.92 -8.86 -1.32
CA SER A 69 -7.01 -7.63 -2.12
C SER A 69 -5.99 -6.61 -1.66
N ILE A 70 -5.71 -5.64 -2.52
CA ILE A 70 -4.79 -4.54 -2.19
C ILE A 70 -5.50 -3.23 -2.45
N THR A 71 -5.46 -2.33 -1.47
CA THR A 71 -5.90 -0.95 -1.60
C THR A 71 -4.68 -0.05 -1.48
N VAL A 72 -4.54 0.89 -2.39
CA VAL A 72 -3.46 1.88 -2.37
C VAL A 72 -4.05 3.24 -2.01
N ALA A 73 -3.49 3.89 -1.00
CA ALA A 73 -3.84 5.27 -0.67
C ALA A 73 -2.61 6.15 -0.94
N ARG A 74 -2.74 7.10 -1.85
CA ARG A 74 -1.63 7.97 -2.25
C ARG A 74 -2.06 9.43 -2.24
N MET A 75 -1.08 10.33 -2.10
CA MET A 75 -1.33 11.76 -2.28
C MET A 75 -1.34 12.11 -3.76
N GLU A 76 -1.95 13.25 -4.11
CA GLU A 76 -1.97 13.75 -5.48
C GLU A 76 -0.59 14.19 -5.98
N VAL A 77 0.35 14.40 -5.08
CA VAL A 77 1.69 14.88 -5.44
C VAL A 77 2.48 13.82 -6.20
N PRO A 78 3.36 14.24 -7.15
CA PRO A 78 4.07 13.27 -8.01
C PRO A 78 4.94 12.26 -7.26
N CYS A 79 5.50 12.61 -6.11
CA CYS A 79 6.36 11.71 -5.35
C CYS A 79 5.63 10.44 -4.87
N CYS A 80 4.31 10.45 -4.79
CA CYS A 80 3.52 9.28 -4.41
C CYS A 80 3.22 8.34 -5.57
N GLY A 81 3.48 8.75 -6.82
CA GLY A 81 3.26 7.89 -7.99
C GLY A 81 4.08 6.61 -7.95
N GLY A 82 5.24 6.66 -7.31
CA GLY A 82 6.11 5.49 -7.16
C GLY A 82 5.50 4.37 -6.33
N ILE A 83 4.67 4.68 -5.34
CA ILE A 83 4.05 3.64 -4.50
C ILE A 83 2.97 2.89 -5.29
N GLU A 84 2.18 3.60 -6.07
CA GLU A 84 1.18 2.98 -6.96
C GLU A 84 1.85 2.08 -7.99
N LEU A 85 2.90 2.57 -8.63
CA LEU A 85 3.65 1.81 -9.64
C LEU A 85 4.28 0.56 -9.01
N ALA A 86 4.86 0.68 -7.82
CA ALA A 86 5.47 -0.44 -7.12
C ALA A 86 4.45 -1.55 -6.81
N VAL A 87 3.25 -1.18 -6.37
CA VAL A 87 2.18 -2.15 -6.09
C VAL A 87 1.73 -2.86 -7.36
N LYS A 88 1.55 -2.12 -8.45
CA LYS A 88 1.13 -2.71 -9.72
C LYS A 88 2.19 -3.67 -10.27
N LYS A 89 3.45 -3.30 -10.19
CA LYS A 89 4.56 -4.17 -10.59
C LYS A 89 4.62 -5.43 -9.73
N ALA A 90 4.45 -5.27 -8.42
CA ALA A 90 4.51 -6.39 -7.49
C ALA A 90 3.38 -7.39 -7.71
N ALA A 91 2.17 -6.92 -7.93
CA ALA A 91 1.02 -7.79 -8.20
C ALA A 91 1.24 -8.61 -9.47
N ALA A 92 1.75 -7.97 -10.52
CA ALA A 92 2.07 -8.66 -11.78
C ALA A 92 3.20 -9.67 -11.59
N ALA A 93 4.28 -9.29 -10.89
CA ALA A 93 5.45 -10.16 -10.70
C ALA A 93 5.15 -11.37 -9.80
N ALA A 94 4.24 -11.23 -8.86
CA ALA A 94 3.83 -12.33 -7.98
C ALA A 94 2.99 -13.40 -8.71
N GLY A 95 2.50 -13.10 -9.90
CA GLY A 95 1.71 -14.03 -10.70
C GLY A 95 0.32 -14.31 -10.15
N LYS A 96 -0.19 -13.44 -9.29
CA LYS A 96 -1.51 -13.59 -8.69
C LYS A 96 -2.47 -12.54 -9.25
N SER A 97 -3.70 -12.96 -9.49
CA SER A 97 -4.76 -12.08 -10.00
C SER A 97 -5.49 -11.47 -8.81
N LEU A 98 -4.92 -10.39 -8.25
CA LEU A 98 -5.48 -9.70 -7.09
C LEU A 98 -6.18 -8.41 -7.52
N PRO A 99 -7.36 -8.10 -6.94
CA PRO A 99 -7.94 -6.77 -7.15
C PRO A 99 -7.08 -5.70 -6.49
N VAL A 100 -6.74 -4.67 -7.26
CA VAL A 100 -5.95 -3.51 -6.77
C VAL A 100 -6.78 -2.26 -6.99
N GLU A 101 -7.07 -1.54 -5.92
CA GLU A 101 -7.86 -0.32 -5.95
C GLU A 101 -6.99 0.84 -5.47
N VAL A 102 -7.00 1.96 -6.19
CA VAL A 102 -6.16 3.11 -5.88
C VAL A 102 -7.03 4.32 -5.55
N PHE A 103 -6.75 4.93 -4.39
CA PHE A 103 -7.39 6.17 -3.98
C PHE A 103 -6.36 7.27 -3.89
N THR A 104 -6.66 8.40 -4.53
CA THR A 104 -5.79 9.58 -4.49
C THR A 104 -6.39 10.61 -3.54
N ILE A 105 -5.57 11.10 -2.61
CA ILE A 105 -5.98 12.07 -1.61
C ILE A 105 -5.33 13.40 -1.93
N SER A 106 -6.15 14.47 -1.98
CA SER A 106 -5.64 15.81 -2.25
C SER A 106 -4.91 16.38 -1.03
N THR A 107 -4.07 17.37 -1.27
CA THR A 107 -3.39 18.10 -0.19
C THR A 107 -4.37 18.84 0.72
N ARG A 108 -5.62 19.00 0.30
CA ARG A 108 -6.70 19.59 1.10
C ARG A 108 -7.50 18.56 1.89
N GLY A 109 -7.15 17.28 1.80
CA GLY A 109 -7.79 16.23 2.56
C GLY A 109 -9.03 15.62 1.95
N CYS A 110 -9.20 15.71 0.63
CA CYS A 110 -10.34 15.12 -0.07
C CYS A 110 -9.91 13.92 -0.90
N ILE A 111 -10.76 12.91 -0.99
CA ILE A 111 -10.56 11.79 -1.93
C ILE A 111 -10.97 12.30 -3.32
N LEU A 112 -10.06 12.20 -4.26
CA LEU A 112 -10.26 12.65 -5.63
C LEU A 112 -10.92 11.57 -6.51
#